data_bdb4f27c78892514359a9412af5bfeb9
#
_entry.id   bdb4f27c78892514359a9412af5bfeb9
#
_cell.length_a   1.000
_cell.length_b   1.000
_cell.length_c   1.000
_cell.angle_alpha   90.00
_cell.angle_beta   90.00
_cell.angle_gamma   90.00
#
_symmetry.space_group_name_H-M   'P 1'
#
loop_
_entity.id
_entity.type
_entity.pdbx_description
1 polymer ?
#
loop_
_entity_poly.entity_id
_entity_poly.type
_entity_poly.pdbx_seq_one_letter_code
_entity_poly.pdbx_strand_id
1 'polypeptide(L)'
;MFENRNELQKTGIAFIQLITVFVVIMIINLISNFSLTNKDIVMLMLLHIVAFYISNYNYHFFQRGYLIEFTETLKYSAFYAVIITFSSFMLGGNFSLSRGNLIFFILLNALGVYCINLSIKQYYARVHPRLKSSKKVLIITVSNRLDRILKQLTEARTFNECIVAISVFDNSHYQHPTIQTIPKERLIEFATRSVVDEVFISLPSDYYSIENLVIQFENMGITVNVNINALDFQIGEKKLQEIAGFSVVTFSTNFYNYGHIIAKRVLDVIGSLFGLLICGIAALFLVPMIRKDGGPAIFVQERVGKNGRIFKFYKFRSMYVDAEERKKELMAHNTMSGGMFKMDDDPRITPIGKFIRKTSLDELPQFYNVLKGDMSLVGTRPPTKDEYEQYTPEQKRRLSFKPGITGLWQISGRSSITDFNEVVKLDVAYIDGWTIWSDIKILLKTIKVVLMKDGAK
;
A
#
# COMPACT_ATOMS: atom_id res chain seq x y z
N MET A 1 8.82 -2.39 -10.02
CA MET A 1 7.70 -2.57 -9.09
C MET A 1 7.32 -4.04 -8.88
N PHE A 2 7.24 -4.88 -9.91
CA PHE A 2 7.03 -6.33 -9.76
C PHE A 2 8.20 -7.02 -9.06
N GLU A 3 9.43 -6.69 -9.38
CA GLU A 3 10.63 -7.19 -8.69
C GLU A 3 10.63 -6.81 -7.20
N ASN A 4 10.24 -5.57 -6.86
CA ASN A 4 10.11 -5.11 -5.48
C ASN A 4 8.94 -5.77 -4.74
N ARG A 5 7.84 -6.11 -5.44
CA ARG A 5 6.73 -6.88 -4.86
C ARG A 5 7.13 -8.33 -4.62
N ASN A 6 7.92 -8.91 -5.54
CA ASN A 6 8.49 -10.22 -5.33
C ASN A 6 9.43 -10.23 -4.12
N GLU A 7 10.23 -9.20 -3.91
CA GLU A 7 11.12 -9.09 -2.73
C GLU A 7 10.34 -8.98 -1.41
N LEU A 8 9.20 -8.23 -1.34
CA LEU A 8 8.36 -8.21 -0.13
C LEU A 8 7.69 -9.53 0.12
N GLN A 9 7.12 -10.08 -0.96
CA GLN A 9 6.47 -11.37 -0.84
C GLN A 9 7.49 -12.40 -0.37
N LYS A 10 8.73 -12.36 -0.89
CA LYS A 10 9.85 -13.19 -0.43
C LYS A 10 10.14 -12.96 1.06
N THR A 11 10.29 -11.72 1.48
CA THR A 11 10.59 -11.38 2.87
C THR A 11 9.42 -11.76 3.80
N GLY A 12 8.18 -11.51 3.36
CA GLY A 12 6.98 -11.90 4.11
C GLY A 12 6.85 -13.42 4.25
N ILE A 13 7.11 -14.18 3.20
CA ILE A 13 7.11 -15.64 3.22
C ILE A 13 8.23 -16.15 4.13
N ALA A 14 9.44 -15.59 4.01
CA ALA A 14 10.58 -15.94 4.87
C ALA A 14 10.23 -15.74 6.35
N PHE A 15 9.57 -14.63 6.70
CA PHE A 15 9.15 -14.34 8.06
C PHE A 15 8.09 -15.32 8.57
N ILE A 16 7.07 -15.65 7.77
CA ILE A 16 6.04 -16.64 8.13
C ILE A 16 6.68 -18.02 8.30
N GLN A 17 7.60 -18.40 7.44
CA GLN A 17 8.31 -19.68 7.57
C GLN A 17 9.22 -19.70 8.80
N LEU A 18 9.87 -18.58 9.14
CA LEU A 18 10.64 -18.47 10.36
C LEU A 18 9.78 -18.69 11.62
N ILE A 19 8.57 -18.15 11.65
CA ILE A 19 7.58 -18.44 12.71
C ILE A 19 7.23 -19.94 12.70
N THR A 20 7.05 -20.54 11.53
CA THR A 20 6.76 -21.98 11.42
C THR A 20 7.90 -22.83 12.00
N VAL A 21 9.16 -22.51 11.70
CA VAL A 21 10.32 -23.17 12.29
C VAL A 21 10.31 -23.03 13.82
N PHE A 22 10.05 -21.83 14.32
CA PHE A 22 9.95 -21.58 15.76
C PHE A 22 8.85 -22.44 16.42
N VAL A 23 7.66 -22.51 15.81
CA VAL A 23 6.55 -23.35 16.30
C VAL A 23 6.93 -24.83 16.29
N VAL A 24 7.58 -25.30 15.23
CA VAL A 24 8.07 -26.69 15.13
C VAL A 24 9.06 -27.00 16.26
N ILE A 25 9.99 -26.08 16.54
CA ILE A 25 10.93 -26.23 17.65
C ILE A 25 10.20 -26.34 19.00
N MET A 26 9.20 -25.49 19.23
CA MET A 26 8.39 -25.54 20.47
C MET A 26 7.62 -26.85 20.60
N ILE A 27 7.03 -27.35 19.52
CA ILE A 27 6.33 -28.65 19.51
C ILE A 27 7.30 -29.78 19.87
N ILE A 28 8.49 -29.79 19.30
CA ILE A 28 9.50 -30.81 19.59
C ILE A 28 9.95 -30.76 21.04
N ASN A 29 10.21 -29.55 21.59
CA ASN A 29 10.53 -29.39 22.99
C ASN A 29 9.43 -29.92 23.92
N LEU A 30 8.15 -29.80 23.55
CA LEU A 30 7.03 -30.25 24.34
C LEU A 30 6.88 -31.77 24.30
N ILE A 31 7.09 -32.40 23.13
CA ILE A 31 6.81 -33.84 22.91
C ILE A 31 7.98 -34.71 23.38
N SER A 32 9.22 -34.27 23.18
CA SER A 32 10.40 -35.12 23.32
C SER A 32 11.14 -34.99 24.67
N ASN A 33 10.61 -34.22 25.65
CA ASN A 33 11.33 -33.85 26.88
C ASN A 33 12.75 -33.34 26.63
N PHE A 34 12.96 -32.74 25.46
CA PHE A 34 14.26 -32.31 24.99
C PHE A 34 14.42 -30.82 25.23
N SER A 35 15.35 -30.42 26.06
CA SER A 35 15.62 -29.01 26.34
C SER A 35 16.63 -28.44 25.35
N LEU A 36 16.16 -27.92 24.20
CA LEU A 36 16.99 -27.08 23.36
C LEU A 36 17.40 -25.83 24.14
N THR A 37 18.67 -25.49 24.09
CA THR A 37 19.14 -24.23 24.67
C THR A 37 18.68 -23.04 23.82
N ASN A 38 18.57 -21.86 24.41
CA ASN A 38 18.24 -20.65 23.65
C ASN A 38 19.22 -20.41 22.50
N LYS A 39 20.48 -20.83 22.66
CA LYS A 39 21.51 -20.74 21.59
C LYS A 39 21.15 -21.63 20.39
N ASP A 40 20.73 -22.86 20.65
CA ASP A 40 20.35 -23.80 19.59
C ASP A 40 19.11 -23.32 18.82
N ILE A 41 18.12 -22.75 19.51
CA ILE A 41 16.92 -22.19 18.91
C ILE A 41 17.30 -21.04 17.95
N VAL A 42 18.06 -20.06 18.44
CA VAL A 42 18.49 -18.93 17.64
C VAL A 42 19.33 -19.39 16.44
N MET A 43 20.20 -20.36 16.64
CA MET A 43 21.04 -20.89 15.58
C MET A 43 20.21 -21.61 14.49
N LEU A 44 19.24 -22.45 14.86
CA LEU A 44 18.33 -23.09 13.89
C LEU A 44 17.57 -22.04 13.08
N MET A 45 17.08 -20.98 13.73
CA MET A 45 16.37 -19.90 13.03
C MET A 45 17.30 -19.15 12.06
N LEU A 46 18.54 -18.87 12.45
CA LEU A 46 19.52 -18.20 11.57
C LEU A 46 19.89 -19.08 10.38
N LEU A 47 20.15 -20.39 10.63
CA LEU A 47 20.46 -21.33 9.57
C LEU A 47 19.29 -21.54 8.59
N HIS A 48 18.04 -21.43 9.09
CA HIS A 48 16.86 -21.42 8.21
C HIS A 48 16.89 -20.22 7.25
N ILE A 49 17.16 -19.00 7.75
CA ILE A 49 17.26 -17.80 6.93
C ILE A 49 18.36 -17.99 5.86
N VAL A 50 19.52 -18.47 6.27
CA VAL A 50 20.65 -18.75 5.35
C VAL A 50 20.25 -19.75 4.27
N ALA A 51 19.65 -20.89 4.66
CA ALA A 51 19.18 -21.91 3.75
C ALA A 51 18.12 -21.38 2.77
N PHE A 52 17.20 -20.57 3.24
CA PHE A 52 16.13 -19.95 2.48
C PHE A 52 16.66 -19.04 1.36
N TYR A 53 17.60 -18.15 1.70
CA TYR A 53 18.15 -17.20 0.72
C TYR A 53 19.14 -17.88 -0.25
N ILE A 54 20.00 -18.76 0.22
CA ILE A 54 20.99 -19.45 -0.64
C ILE A 54 20.29 -20.41 -1.61
N SER A 55 19.28 -21.15 -1.16
CA SER A 55 18.54 -22.08 -2.03
C SER A 55 17.64 -21.39 -3.04
N ASN A 56 17.51 -20.05 -2.97
CA ASN A 56 16.57 -19.26 -3.78
C ASN A 56 15.14 -19.84 -3.76
N TYR A 57 14.74 -20.36 -2.60
CA TYR A 57 13.53 -21.15 -2.41
C TYR A 57 12.24 -20.46 -2.89
N ASN A 58 12.23 -19.13 -2.91
CA ASN A 58 11.07 -18.33 -3.33
C ASN A 58 10.97 -18.07 -4.83
N TYR A 59 11.91 -18.56 -5.62
CA TYR A 59 11.86 -18.36 -7.08
C TYR A 59 10.56 -18.93 -7.65
N HIS A 60 9.76 -18.10 -8.33
CA HIS A 60 8.43 -18.43 -8.86
C HIS A 60 7.42 -19.05 -7.87
N PHE A 61 7.50 -18.72 -6.58
CA PHE A 61 6.68 -19.32 -5.51
C PHE A 61 5.17 -19.40 -5.84
N PHE A 62 4.55 -18.31 -6.31
CA PHE A 62 3.11 -18.28 -6.60
C PHE A 62 2.72 -19.02 -7.89
N GLN A 63 3.69 -19.28 -8.78
CA GLN A 63 3.45 -19.95 -10.06
C GLN A 63 3.56 -21.47 -9.94
N ARG A 64 4.18 -21.99 -8.87
CA ARG A 64 4.36 -23.42 -8.66
C ARG A 64 3.05 -24.10 -8.28
N GLY A 65 2.70 -25.20 -8.97
CA GLY A 65 1.64 -26.12 -8.57
C GLY A 65 1.98 -26.90 -7.28
N TYR A 66 1.01 -27.58 -6.73
CA TYR A 66 1.17 -28.33 -5.45
C TYR A 66 2.32 -29.35 -5.47
N LEU A 67 2.47 -30.10 -6.57
CA LEU A 67 3.53 -31.11 -6.68
C LEU A 67 4.92 -30.48 -6.75
N ILE A 68 5.05 -29.40 -7.52
CA ILE A 68 6.32 -28.65 -7.63
C ILE A 68 6.66 -28.02 -6.27
N GLU A 69 5.68 -27.49 -5.55
CA GLU A 69 5.89 -26.96 -4.21
C GLU A 69 6.38 -28.02 -3.23
N PHE A 70 5.82 -29.24 -3.31
CA PHE A 70 6.28 -30.35 -2.51
C PHE A 70 7.75 -30.71 -2.79
N THR A 71 8.12 -30.84 -4.07
CA THR A 71 9.50 -31.15 -4.46
C THR A 71 10.50 -30.06 -4.08
N GLU A 72 10.13 -28.79 -4.21
CA GLU A 72 10.98 -27.66 -3.80
C GLU A 72 11.10 -27.60 -2.26
N THR A 73 10.05 -27.89 -1.53
CA THR A 73 10.11 -27.99 -0.05
C THR A 73 11.04 -29.13 0.39
N LEU A 74 11.01 -30.27 -0.28
CA LEU A 74 11.95 -31.36 0.00
C LEU A 74 13.40 -30.99 -0.29
N LYS A 75 13.69 -30.34 -1.44
CA LYS A 75 15.04 -29.86 -1.79
C LYS A 75 15.54 -28.86 -0.73
N TYR A 76 14.70 -27.89 -0.38
CA TYR A 76 15.00 -26.91 0.66
C TYR A 76 15.31 -27.60 2.00
N SER A 77 14.46 -28.56 2.44
CA SER A 77 14.62 -29.25 3.71
C SER A 77 15.90 -30.11 3.74
N ALA A 78 16.24 -30.75 2.61
CA ALA A 78 17.49 -31.47 2.47
C ALA A 78 18.71 -30.53 2.56
N PHE A 79 18.65 -29.40 1.91
CA PHE A 79 19.70 -28.39 1.96
C PHE A 79 19.85 -27.80 3.38
N TYR A 80 18.73 -27.52 4.06
CA TYR A 80 18.71 -27.06 5.45
C TYR A 80 19.32 -28.11 6.38
N ALA A 81 19.01 -29.40 6.20
CA ALA A 81 19.64 -30.49 6.94
C ALA A 81 21.16 -30.52 6.80
N VAL A 82 21.64 -30.35 5.55
CA VAL A 82 23.10 -30.29 5.29
C VAL A 82 23.75 -29.14 6.01
N ILE A 83 23.15 -27.95 5.96
CA ILE A 83 23.67 -26.75 6.65
C ILE A 83 23.70 -26.96 8.17
N ILE A 84 22.66 -27.52 8.77
CA ILE A 84 22.63 -27.81 10.22
C ILE A 84 23.73 -28.80 10.58
N THR A 85 23.84 -29.87 9.82
CA THR A 85 24.85 -30.93 10.08
C THR A 85 26.26 -30.38 9.96
N PHE A 86 26.54 -29.60 8.92
CA PHE A 86 27.82 -28.93 8.72
C PHE A 86 28.14 -27.95 9.84
N SER A 87 27.18 -27.11 10.25
CA SER A 87 27.33 -26.16 11.34
C SER A 87 27.60 -26.87 12.68
N SER A 88 26.89 -27.99 12.93
CA SER A 88 27.12 -28.83 14.12
C SER A 88 28.51 -29.43 14.14
N PHE A 89 29.03 -29.89 13.00
CA PHE A 89 30.40 -30.40 12.86
C PHE A 89 31.43 -29.30 13.12
N MET A 90 31.29 -28.11 12.55
CA MET A 90 32.20 -26.99 12.70
C MET A 90 32.27 -26.44 14.13
N LEU A 91 31.18 -26.55 14.89
CA LEU A 91 31.09 -26.11 16.28
C LEU A 91 31.55 -27.19 17.31
N GLY A 92 32.23 -28.23 16.83
CA GLY A 92 32.81 -29.27 17.68
C GLY A 92 31.78 -30.12 18.43
N GLY A 93 30.57 -30.32 17.85
CA GLY A 93 29.55 -31.18 18.45
C GLY A 93 28.80 -30.56 19.63
N ASN A 94 28.96 -29.30 19.91
CA ASN A 94 28.26 -28.54 20.98
C ASN A 94 26.76 -28.28 20.66
N PHE A 95 26.21 -29.01 19.71
CA PHE A 95 24.80 -28.95 19.34
C PHE A 95 24.04 -30.01 20.17
N SER A 96 23.04 -29.59 20.90
CA SER A 96 22.31 -30.50 21.81
C SER A 96 21.36 -31.46 21.11
N LEU A 97 21.24 -31.39 19.74
CA LEU A 97 20.36 -32.27 18.98
C LEU A 97 20.96 -33.66 18.75
N SER A 98 20.32 -34.70 19.25
CA SER A 98 20.61 -36.07 18.88
C SER A 98 20.28 -36.30 17.39
N ARG A 99 20.91 -37.31 16.76
CA ARG A 99 20.67 -37.64 15.34
C ARG A 99 19.19 -37.95 15.05
N GLY A 100 18.52 -38.63 15.95
CA GLY A 100 17.10 -38.96 15.80
C GLY A 100 16.20 -37.73 15.87
N ASN A 101 16.47 -36.83 16.82
CA ASN A 101 15.73 -35.58 16.97
C ASN A 101 15.97 -34.61 15.81
N LEU A 102 17.16 -34.62 15.21
CA LEU A 102 17.43 -33.84 14.00
C LEU A 102 16.58 -34.32 12.81
N ILE A 103 16.52 -35.65 12.60
CA ILE A 103 15.69 -36.22 11.52
C ILE A 103 14.22 -35.87 11.76
N PHE A 104 13.72 -36.05 12.99
CA PHE A 104 12.36 -35.72 13.35
C PHE A 104 12.05 -34.24 13.15
N PHE A 105 12.96 -33.34 13.56
CA PHE A 105 12.86 -31.91 13.33
C PHE A 105 12.74 -31.57 11.84
N ILE A 106 13.60 -32.14 11.00
CA ILE A 106 13.61 -31.84 9.55
C ILE A 106 12.32 -32.34 8.89
N LEU A 107 11.84 -33.53 9.23
CA LEU A 107 10.59 -34.05 8.68
C LEU A 107 9.38 -33.20 9.10
N LEU A 108 9.30 -32.84 10.38
CA LEU A 108 8.21 -32.02 10.89
C LEU A 108 8.27 -30.59 10.31
N ASN A 109 9.48 -30.03 10.19
CA ASN A 109 9.70 -28.74 9.56
C ASN A 109 9.30 -28.76 8.07
N ALA A 110 9.69 -29.80 7.32
CA ALA A 110 9.30 -29.94 5.92
C ALA A 110 7.77 -29.97 5.76
N LEU A 111 7.08 -30.73 6.61
CA LEU A 111 5.63 -30.79 6.62
C LEU A 111 5.01 -29.42 6.97
N GLY A 112 5.52 -28.77 8.02
CA GLY A 112 5.05 -27.46 8.47
C GLY A 112 5.22 -26.38 7.38
N VAL A 113 6.40 -26.31 6.78
CA VAL A 113 6.71 -25.36 5.69
C VAL A 113 5.84 -25.63 4.47
N TYR A 114 5.63 -26.89 4.10
CA TYR A 114 4.74 -27.25 3.00
C TYR A 114 3.29 -26.81 3.27
N CYS A 115 2.74 -27.14 4.43
CA CYS A 115 1.39 -26.76 4.80
C CYS A 115 1.19 -25.25 4.83
N ILE A 116 2.12 -24.52 5.44
CA ILE A 116 2.02 -23.05 5.50
C ILE A 116 2.12 -22.42 4.11
N ASN A 117 2.98 -22.95 3.23
CA ASN A 117 3.08 -22.46 1.85
C ASN A 117 1.78 -22.68 1.06
N LEU A 118 1.13 -23.83 1.23
CA LEU A 118 -0.18 -24.07 0.62
C LEU A 118 -1.23 -23.08 1.16
N SER A 119 -1.22 -22.83 2.46
CA SER A 119 -2.14 -21.88 3.10
C SER A 119 -1.91 -20.45 2.58
N ILE A 120 -0.65 -20.04 2.44
CA ILE A 120 -0.29 -18.73 1.85
C ILE A 120 -0.83 -18.65 0.41
N LYS A 121 -0.60 -19.68 -0.42
CA LYS A 121 -1.09 -19.70 -1.81
C LYS A 121 -2.63 -19.63 -1.88
N GLN A 122 -3.33 -20.37 -1.01
CA GLN A 122 -4.79 -20.34 -0.96
C GLN A 122 -5.31 -18.97 -0.49
N TYR A 123 -4.65 -18.34 0.50
CA TYR A 123 -4.97 -17.01 0.96
C TYR A 123 -4.81 -15.98 -0.17
N TYR A 124 -3.67 -16.01 -0.86
CA TYR A 124 -3.44 -15.10 -2.00
C TYR A 124 -4.39 -15.36 -3.16
N ALA A 125 -4.78 -16.61 -3.42
CA ALA A 125 -5.73 -16.94 -4.48
C ALA A 125 -7.19 -16.57 -4.17
N ARG A 126 -7.63 -16.68 -2.90
CA ARG A 126 -9.04 -16.54 -2.53
C ARG A 126 -9.39 -15.25 -1.81
N VAL A 127 -8.49 -14.77 -0.95
CA VAL A 127 -8.76 -13.65 -0.04
C VAL A 127 -8.14 -12.35 -0.53
N HIS A 128 -6.88 -12.40 -0.95
CA HIS A 128 -6.14 -11.20 -1.35
C HIS A 128 -6.82 -10.38 -2.47
N PRO A 129 -7.42 -10.99 -3.50
CA PRO A 129 -8.05 -10.25 -4.57
C PRO A 129 -9.29 -9.46 -4.13
N ARG A 130 -9.98 -9.95 -3.09
CA ARG A 130 -11.18 -9.30 -2.52
C ARG A 130 -10.83 -8.14 -1.58
N LEU A 131 -9.56 -7.98 -1.22
CA LEU A 131 -9.14 -6.89 -0.35
C LEU A 131 -9.14 -5.56 -1.10
N LYS A 132 -9.60 -4.50 -0.44
CA LYS A 132 -9.53 -3.11 -0.96
C LYS A 132 -8.11 -2.66 -1.31
N SER A 133 -7.10 -3.33 -0.75
CA SER A 133 -5.68 -3.08 -0.99
C SER A 133 -5.12 -3.76 -2.25
N SER A 134 -5.90 -4.61 -2.93
CA SER A 134 -5.46 -5.23 -4.18
C SER A 134 -5.28 -4.17 -5.27
N LYS A 135 -4.21 -4.31 -6.07
CA LYS A 135 -3.95 -3.41 -7.19
C LYS A 135 -5.04 -3.52 -8.25
N LYS A 136 -5.43 -2.39 -8.79
CA LYS A 136 -6.44 -2.26 -9.84
C LYS A 136 -5.76 -1.98 -11.17
N VAL A 137 -5.95 -2.89 -12.13
CA VAL A 137 -5.31 -2.84 -13.45
C VAL A 137 -6.32 -2.51 -14.53
N LEU A 138 -5.98 -1.54 -15.38
CA LEU A 138 -6.68 -1.22 -16.60
C LEU A 138 -5.89 -1.79 -17.79
N ILE A 139 -6.57 -2.55 -18.66
CA ILE A 139 -5.94 -3.13 -19.86
C ILE A 139 -6.33 -2.32 -21.09
N ILE A 140 -5.34 -1.94 -21.89
CA ILE A 140 -5.51 -1.26 -23.17
C ILE A 140 -4.91 -2.15 -24.26
N THR A 141 -5.74 -2.58 -25.21
CA THR A 141 -5.33 -3.54 -26.24
C THR A 141 -6.18 -3.42 -27.51
N VAL A 142 -5.96 -4.33 -28.45
CA VAL A 142 -6.77 -4.54 -29.65
C VAL A 142 -7.44 -5.91 -29.60
N SER A 143 -8.54 -6.08 -30.34
CA SER A 143 -9.39 -7.28 -30.29
C SER A 143 -8.61 -8.58 -30.48
N ASN A 144 -7.68 -8.61 -31.44
CA ASN A 144 -6.93 -9.81 -31.79
C ASN A 144 -5.88 -10.25 -30.72
N ARG A 145 -5.56 -9.39 -29.75
CA ARG A 145 -4.61 -9.68 -28.67
C ARG A 145 -5.28 -9.97 -27.33
N LEU A 146 -6.54 -9.55 -27.18
CA LEU A 146 -7.24 -9.55 -25.89
C LEU A 146 -7.34 -10.94 -25.25
N ASP A 147 -7.81 -11.94 -26.00
CA ASP A 147 -8.00 -13.30 -25.47
C ASP A 147 -6.69 -13.92 -25.00
N ARG A 148 -5.61 -13.69 -25.75
CA ARG A 148 -4.26 -14.16 -25.39
C ARG A 148 -3.79 -13.48 -24.10
N ILE A 149 -3.99 -12.17 -23.98
CA ILE A 149 -3.58 -11.39 -22.79
C ILE A 149 -4.37 -11.88 -21.56
N LEU A 150 -5.70 -11.98 -21.70
CA LEU A 150 -6.55 -12.45 -20.60
C LEU A 150 -6.18 -13.87 -20.17
N LYS A 151 -5.94 -14.78 -21.12
CA LYS A 151 -5.53 -16.15 -20.82
C LYS A 151 -4.20 -16.18 -20.06
N GLN A 152 -3.18 -15.45 -20.52
CA GLN A 152 -1.86 -15.42 -19.88
C GLN A 152 -1.91 -14.76 -18.49
N LEU A 153 -2.67 -13.67 -18.34
CA LEU A 153 -2.87 -13.02 -17.05
C LEU A 153 -3.65 -13.91 -16.07
N THR A 154 -4.61 -14.70 -16.57
CA THR A 154 -5.38 -15.68 -15.78
C THR A 154 -4.51 -16.83 -15.30
N GLU A 155 -3.72 -17.42 -16.20
CA GLU A 155 -2.82 -18.53 -15.88
C GLU A 155 -1.74 -18.11 -14.87
N ALA A 156 -1.26 -16.88 -14.94
CA ALA A 156 -0.31 -16.31 -14.00
C ALA A 156 -0.90 -16.10 -12.58
N ARG A 157 -2.20 -16.32 -12.34
CA ARG A 157 -2.95 -16.21 -11.06
C ARG A 157 -2.74 -14.93 -10.26
N THR A 158 -1.94 -13.99 -10.76
CA THR A 158 -1.56 -12.76 -10.08
C THR A 158 -2.36 -11.54 -10.52
N PHE A 159 -3.04 -11.61 -11.68
CA PHE A 159 -3.67 -10.46 -12.31
C PHE A 159 -5.20 -10.51 -12.41
N ASN A 160 -5.79 -11.71 -12.46
CA ASN A 160 -7.16 -11.91 -12.95
C ASN A 160 -8.25 -11.21 -12.12
N GLU A 161 -8.01 -11.04 -10.83
CA GLU A 161 -9.02 -10.50 -9.93
C GLU A 161 -8.81 -9.00 -9.64
N CYS A 162 -7.84 -8.41 -10.31
CA CYS A 162 -7.48 -7.00 -10.21
C CYS A 162 -7.82 -6.20 -11.46
N ILE A 163 -8.31 -6.82 -12.55
CA ILE A 163 -8.68 -6.10 -13.77
C ILE A 163 -9.99 -5.36 -13.52
N VAL A 164 -9.92 -4.02 -13.54
CA VAL A 164 -11.10 -3.16 -13.32
C VAL A 164 -11.84 -2.83 -14.62
N ALA A 165 -11.08 -2.67 -15.70
CA ALA A 165 -11.67 -2.37 -17.00
C ALA A 165 -10.73 -2.77 -18.14
N ILE A 166 -11.31 -2.88 -19.33
CA ILE A 166 -10.62 -3.14 -20.59
C ILE A 166 -11.00 -2.05 -21.58
N SER A 167 -10.04 -1.51 -22.31
CA SER A 167 -10.28 -0.64 -23.47
C SER A 167 -9.73 -1.30 -24.72
N VAL A 168 -10.61 -1.52 -25.71
CA VAL A 168 -10.29 -2.17 -26.98
C VAL A 168 -10.28 -1.10 -28.08
N PHE A 169 -9.11 -0.75 -28.58
CA PHE A 169 -8.90 0.44 -29.41
C PHE A 169 -9.38 0.30 -30.85
N ASP A 170 -9.40 -0.90 -31.39
CA ASP A 170 -9.88 -1.21 -32.75
C ASP A 170 -11.39 -1.51 -32.81
N ASN A 171 -12.07 -1.63 -31.65
CA ASN A 171 -13.50 -1.89 -31.57
C ASN A 171 -14.12 -1.16 -30.36
N SER A 172 -14.67 0.03 -30.61
CA SER A 172 -15.31 0.87 -29.57
C SER A 172 -16.61 0.28 -29.01
N HIS A 173 -17.22 -0.68 -29.70
CA HIS A 173 -18.46 -1.35 -29.29
C HIS A 173 -18.20 -2.72 -28.63
N TYR A 174 -16.93 -3.11 -28.45
CA TYR A 174 -16.60 -4.37 -27.79
C TYR A 174 -17.13 -4.38 -26.36
N GLN A 175 -17.81 -5.47 -25.98
CA GLN A 175 -18.27 -5.71 -24.62
C GLN A 175 -17.77 -7.05 -24.12
N HIS A 176 -17.09 -7.05 -22.97
CA HIS A 176 -16.65 -8.29 -22.32
C HIS A 176 -17.75 -8.79 -21.36
N PRO A 177 -18.01 -10.11 -21.26
CA PRO A 177 -19.13 -10.65 -20.46
C PRO A 177 -19.06 -10.33 -18.97
N THR A 178 -17.85 -10.20 -18.39
CA THR A 178 -17.63 -10.09 -16.94
C THR A 178 -16.79 -8.88 -16.52
N ILE A 179 -16.11 -8.22 -17.45
CA ILE A 179 -15.21 -7.10 -17.15
C ILE A 179 -15.75 -5.85 -17.82
N GLN A 180 -15.76 -4.73 -17.12
CA GLN A 180 -16.21 -3.45 -17.66
C GLN A 180 -15.36 -3.04 -18.86
N THR A 181 -16.04 -2.63 -19.95
CA THR A 181 -15.38 -2.17 -21.15
C THR A 181 -15.52 -0.66 -21.27
N ILE A 182 -14.44 0.03 -21.60
CA ILE A 182 -14.37 1.49 -21.68
C ILE A 182 -13.99 1.89 -23.10
N PRO A 183 -14.79 2.73 -23.78
CA PRO A 183 -14.41 3.31 -25.06
C PRO A 183 -13.14 4.17 -24.92
N LYS A 184 -12.32 4.20 -25.97
CA LYS A 184 -11.06 4.95 -25.96
C LYS A 184 -11.23 6.44 -25.65
N GLU A 185 -12.36 7.04 -26.06
CA GLU A 185 -12.69 8.46 -25.86
C GLU A 185 -12.91 8.80 -24.39
N ARG A 186 -13.38 7.85 -23.57
CA ARG A 186 -13.63 8.01 -22.13
C ARG A 186 -12.54 7.44 -21.24
N LEU A 187 -11.45 6.97 -21.85
CA LEU A 187 -10.40 6.25 -21.14
C LEU A 187 -9.74 7.11 -20.06
N ILE A 188 -9.36 8.33 -20.40
CA ILE A 188 -8.69 9.28 -19.50
C ILE A 188 -9.66 9.75 -18.41
N GLU A 189 -10.91 10.05 -18.75
CA GLU A 189 -11.95 10.40 -17.78
C GLU A 189 -12.16 9.26 -16.77
N PHE A 190 -12.29 8.03 -17.25
CA PHE A 190 -12.41 6.86 -16.38
C PHE A 190 -11.23 6.70 -15.44
N ALA A 191 -9.99 6.78 -15.97
CA ALA A 191 -8.78 6.65 -15.16
C ALA A 191 -8.62 7.79 -14.14
N THR A 192 -9.15 8.99 -14.46
CA THR A 192 -9.13 10.11 -13.52
C THR A 192 -10.10 9.90 -12.36
N ARG A 193 -11.28 9.35 -12.63
CA ARG A 193 -12.37 9.23 -11.63
C ARG A 193 -12.46 7.88 -10.94
N SER A 194 -11.78 6.86 -11.46
CA SER A 194 -11.79 5.50 -10.92
C SER A 194 -10.49 5.13 -10.21
N VAL A 195 -10.56 4.06 -9.39
CA VAL A 195 -9.36 3.48 -8.77
C VAL A 195 -8.60 2.69 -9.82
N VAL A 196 -7.50 3.25 -10.31
CA VAL A 196 -6.56 2.60 -11.22
C VAL A 196 -5.16 2.75 -10.65
N ASP A 197 -4.49 1.65 -10.38
CA ASP A 197 -3.11 1.63 -9.87
C ASP A 197 -2.11 1.46 -10.99
N GLU A 198 -2.46 0.62 -11.98
CA GLU A 198 -1.59 0.26 -13.09
C GLU A 198 -2.39 0.19 -14.40
N VAL A 199 -1.73 0.56 -15.48
CA VAL A 199 -2.25 0.40 -16.84
C VAL A 199 -1.34 -0.58 -17.58
N PHE A 200 -1.91 -1.58 -18.24
CA PHE A 200 -1.20 -2.51 -19.12
C PHE A 200 -1.56 -2.20 -20.58
N ILE A 201 -0.59 -1.73 -21.35
CA ILE A 201 -0.75 -1.35 -22.75
C ILE A 201 -0.14 -2.42 -23.66
N SER A 202 -0.95 -2.94 -24.58
CA SER A 202 -0.50 -3.86 -25.64
C SER A 202 -1.13 -3.47 -26.98
N LEU A 203 -0.65 -2.38 -27.54
CA LEU A 203 -1.10 -1.85 -28.82
C LEU A 203 -0.06 -2.07 -29.91
N PRO A 204 -0.45 -2.17 -31.20
CA PRO A 204 0.49 -2.08 -32.32
C PRO A 204 1.07 -0.66 -32.42
N SER A 205 2.39 -0.56 -32.54
CA SER A 205 3.12 0.74 -32.61
C SER A 205 2.73 1.57 -33.84
N ASP A 206 2.31 0.92 -34.90
CA ASP A 206 2.12 1.55 -36.20
C ASP A 206 0.80 2.34 -36.32
N TYR A 207 -0.15 2.12 -35.40
CA TYR A 207 -1.51 2.69 -35.49
C TYR A 207 -1.88 3.63 -34.35
N TYR A 208 -1.13 3.63 -33.23
CA TYR A 208 -1.53 4.36 -32.03
C TYR A 208 -0.36 5.08 -31.41
N SER A 209 -0.60 6.33 -31.01
CA SER A 209 0.39 7.12 -30.23
C SER A 209 0.44 6.62 -28.79
N ILE A 210 1.20 5.54 -28.55
CA ILE A 210 1.38 4.96 -27.22
C ILE A 210 2.08 5.97 -26.30
N GLU A 211 2.98 6.80 -26.85
CA GLU A 211 3.70 7.83 -26.11
C GLU A 211 2.77 8.79 -25.39
N ASN A 212 1.77 9.33 -26.11
CA ASN A 212 0.80 10.25 -25.50
C ASN A 212 -0.01 9.60 -24.39
N LEU A 213 -0.38 8.32 -24.53
CA LEU A 213 -1.07 7.58 -23.47
C LEU A 213 -0.18 7.40 -22.24
N VAL A 214 1.08 7.02 -22.46
CA VAL A 214 2.05 6.87 -21.36
C VAL A 214 2.21 8.16 -20.60
N ILE A 215 2.42 9.30 -21.30
CA ILE A 215 2.55 10.62 -20.68
C ILE A 215 1.31 10.99 -19.85
N GLN A 216 0.11 10.76 -20.40
CA GLN A 216 -1.14 11.11 -19.71
C GLN A 216 -1.33 10.29 -18.43
N PHE A 217 -1.08 8.98 -18.47
CA PHE A 217 -1.17 8.14 -17.27
C PHE A 217 -0.04 8.42 -16.26
N GLU A 218 1.17 8.67 -16.74
CA GLU A 218 2.29 9.04 -15.88
C GLU A 218 2.01 10.36 -15.15
N ASN A 219 1.45 11.36 -15.83
CA ASN A 219 1.03 12.62 -15.22
C ASN A 219 -0.05 12.45 -14.14
N MET A 220 -0.87 11.40 -14.23
CA MET A 220 -1.83 11.02 -13.18
C MET A 220 -1.19 10.24 -12.02
N GLY A 221 0.11 9.92 -12.10
CA GLY A 221 0.81 9.07 -11.12
C GLY A 221 0.43 7.59 -11.22
N ILE A 222 -0.14 7.15 -12.34
CA ILE A 222 -0.48 5.75 -12.60
C ILE A 222 0.73 5.06 -13.22
N THR A 223 1.05 3.86 -12.74
CA THR A 223 2.13 3.05 -13.31
C THR A 223 1.71 2.48 -14.66
N VAL A 224 2.51 2.67 -15.68
CA VAL A 224 2.25 2.18 -17.04
C VAL A 224 3.18 1.03 -17.39
N ASN A 225 2.61 -0.10 -17.80
CA ASN A 225 3.30 -1.28 -18.28
C ASN A 225 3.03 -1.43 -19.78
N VAL A 226 4.04 -1.26 -20.61
CA VAL A 226 3.91 -1.39 -22.05
C VAL A 226 4.52 -2.71 -22.50
N ASN A 227 3.73 -3.51 -23.21
CA ASN A 227 4.21 -4.74 -23.82
C ASN A 227 5.17 -4.40 -24.96
N ILE A 228 6.42 -4.80 -24.83
CA ILE A 228 7.47 -4.43 -25.78
C ILE A 228 7.42 -5.34 -27.02
N ASN A 229 6.93 -4.78 -28.12
CA ASN A 229 7.42 -5.12 -29.42
C ASN A 229 8.16 -3.88 -29.96
N ALA A 230 9.43 -3.73 -29.55
CA ALA A 230 10.37 -2.70 -29.99
C ALA A 230 9.82 -1.24 -29.93
N LEU A 231 9.86 -0.61 -28.74
CA LEU A 231 9.49 0.79 -28.59
C LEU A 231 10.67 1.59 -28.02
N ASP A 232 11.14 2.55 -28.80
CA ASP A 232 12.19 3.52 -28.42
C ASP A 232 11.56 4.78 -27.83
N PHE A 233 11.16 4.75 -26.55
CA PHE A 233 10.65 5.94 -25.87
C PHE A 233 11.72 6.61 -25.01
N GLN A 234 11.81 7.93 -25.11
CA GLN A 234 12.63 8.75 -24.21
C GLN A 234 11.76 9.40 -23.11
N ILE A 235 11.07 8.63 -22.30
CA ILE A 235 10.13 9.16 -21.32
C ILE A 235 10.40 8.53 -19.95
N GLY A 236 10.50 9.35 -18.88
CA GLY A 236 10.51 8.98 -17.48
C GLY A 236 11.51 7.89 -17.05
N GLU A 237 11.37 7.42 -15.82
CA GLU A 237 12.12 6.26 -15.34
C GLU A 237 11.53 4.98 -15.96
N LYS A 238 12.40 4.19 -16.58
CA LYS A 238 12.05 2.95 -17.27
C LYS A 238 12.61 1.74 -16.55
N LYS A 239 11.81 0.70 -16.34
CA LYS A 239 12.30 -0.58 -15.85
C LYS A 239 11.81 -1.70 -16.75
N LEU A 240 12.75 -2.47 -17.32
CA LEU A 240 12.43 -3.69 -18.05
C LEU A 240 12.09 -4.78 -17.04
N GLN A 241 10.97 -5.47 -17.26
CA GLN A 241 10.56 -6.57 -16.39
C GLN A 241 9.65 -7.55 -17.12
N GLU A 242 9.49 -8.75 -16.57
CA GLU A 242 8.59 -9.76 -17.10
C GLU A 242 7.31 -9.79 -16.30
N ILE A 243 6.16 -9.73 -16.98
CA ILE A 243 4.84 -9.83 -16.41
C ILE A 243 4.07 -10.92 -17.12
N ALA A 244 3.77 -12.01 -16.43
CA ALA A 244 2.99 -13.13 -16.96
C ALA A 244 3.55 -13.69 -18.31
N GLY A 245 4.87 -13.74 -18.44
CA GLY A 245 5.53 -14.19 -19.68
C GLY A 245 5.64 -13.13 -20.77
N PHE A 246 5.20 -11.89 -20.52
CA PHE A 246 5.41 -10.76 -21.41
C PHE A 246 6.60 -9.92 -20.95
N SER A 247 7.51 -9.62 -21.88
CA SER A 247 8.54 -8.60 -21.64
C SER A 247 7.88 -7.22 -21.72
N VAL A 248 7.93 -6.46 -20.64
CA VAL A 248 7.29 -5.14 -20.55
C VAL A 248 8.29 -4.08 -20.11
N VAL A 249 8.13 -2.85 -20.60
CA VAL A 249 8.74 -1.66 -20.02
C VAL A 249 7.72 -1.00 -19.10
N THR A 250 8.09 -0.86 -17.85
CA THR A 250 7.28 -0.14 -16.87
C THR A 250 7.77 1.29 -16.79
N PHE A 251 6.85 2.24 -16.96
CA PHE A 251 7.07 3.66 -16.75
C PHE A 251 6.45 4.05 -15.41
N SER A 252 7.19 4.76 -14.58
CA SER A 252 6.68 5.28 -13.32
C SER A 252 7.38 6.59 -12.98
N THR A 253 6.63 7.50 -12.38
CA THR A 253 7.20 8.75 -11.87
C THR A 253 8.20 8.51 -10.74
N ASN A 254 8.05 7.41 -9.99
CA ASN A 254 8.94 7.07 -8.87
C ASN A 254 9.02 5.57 -8.64
N PHE A 255 10.21 5.01 -8.68
CA PHE A 255 10.53 3.66 -8.20
C PHE A 255 11.09 3.77 -6.78
N TYR A 256 10.22 3.70 -5.78
CA TYR A 256 10.68 3.73 -4.39
C TYR A 256 11.40 2.45 -4.00
N ASN A 257 12.53 2.62 -3.29
CA ASN A 257 13.21 1.48 -2.67
C ASN A 257 12.27 0.83 -1.64
N TYR A 258 12.17 -0.48 -1.76
CA TYR A 258 11.24 -1.28 -0.97
C TYR A 258 11.50 -1.18 0.54
N GLY A 259 12.79 -1.20 0.94
CA GLY A 259 13.17 -1.04 2.34
C GLY A 259 12.67 0.29 2.94
N HIS A 260 12.66 1.37 2.15
CA HIS A 260 12.13 2.65 2.60
C HIS A 260 10.61 2.62 2.83
N ILE A 261 9.85 1.88 1.99
CA ILE A 261 8.40 1.72 2.17
C ILE A 261 8.09 0.92 3.44
N ILE A 262 8.86 -0.14 3.72
CA ILE A 262 8.74 -0.89 4.98
C ILE A 262 9.08 0.01 6.17
N ALA A 263 10.20 0.72 6.13
CA ALA A 263 10.61 1.63 7.19
C ALA A 263 9.55 2.70 7.46
N LYS A 264 8.93 3.25 6.39
CA LYS A 264 7.78 4.16 6.51
C LYS A 264 6.62 3.49 7.24
N ARG A 265 6.26 2.26 6.87
CA ARG A 265 5.15 1.54 7.50
C ARG A 265 5.42 1.23 8.98
N VAL A 266 6.65 0.86 9.32
CA VAL A 266 7.07 0.66 10.72
C VAL A 266 6.93 1.97 11.51
N LEU A 267 7.42 3.09 10.95
CA LEU A 267 7.26 4.42 11.54
C LEU A 267 5.77 4.78 11.73
N ASP A 268 4.94 4.52 10.72
CA ASP A 268 3.49 4.76 10.76
C ASP A 268 2.82 3.95 11.88
N VAL A 269 3.16 2.67 12.03
CA VAL A 269 2.58 1.80 13.07
C VAL A 269 3.00 2.26 14.46
N ILE A 270 4.31 2.48 14.68
CA ILE A 270 4.82 2.92 15.99
C ILE A 270 4.21 4.27 16.37
N GLY A 271 4.25 5.24 15.46
CA GLY A 271 3.71 6.57 15.71
C GLY A 271 2.19 6.58 15.90
N SER A 272 1.47 5.71 15.18
CA SER A 272 0.01 5.60 15.35
C SER A 272 -0.39 4.96 16.68
N LEU A 273 0.34 3.97 17.17
CA LEU A 273 0.10 3.39 18.49
C LEU A 273 0.31 4.43 19.60
N PHE A 274 1.39 5.21 19.49
CA PHE A 274 1.63 6.31 20.42
C PHE A 274 0.56 7.39 20.33
N GLY A 275 0.17 7.79 19.13
CA GLY A 275 -0.90 8.77 18.90
C GLY A 275 -2.27 8.29 19.39
N LEU A 276 -2.59 7.00 19.27
CA LEU A 276 -3.82 6.41 19.81
C LEU A 276 -3.85 6.39 21.34
N LEU A 277 -2.69 6.18 21.98
CA LEU A 277 -2.60 6.30 23.44
C LEU A 277 -2.96 7.72 23.89
N ILE A 278 -2.39 8.74 23.24
CA ILE A 278 -2.73 10.15 23.50
C ILE A 278 -4.20 10.41 23.20
N CYS A 279 -4.72 9.89 22.07
CA CYS A 279 -6.12 10.00 21.69
C CYS A 279 -7.04 9.42 22.79
N GLY A 280 -6.71 8.26 23.35
CA GLY A 280 -7.48 7.64 24.43
C GLY A 280 -7.54 8.51 25.68
N ILE A 281 -6.40 9.08 26.11
CA ILE A 281 -6.34 10.01 27.25
C ILE A 281 -7.16 11.27 26.96
N ALA A 282 -7.01 11.89 25.78
CA ALA A 282 -7.75 13.06 25.39
C ALA A 282 -9.27 12.79 25.32
N ALA A 283 -9.66 11.61 24.85
CA ALA A 283 -11.06 11.20 24.70
C ALA A 283 -11.78 11.16 26.04
N LEU A 284 -11.13 10.80 27.15
CA LEU A 284 -11.74 10.79 28.49
C LEU A 284 -12.30 12.17 28.88
N PHE A 285 -11.65 13.24 28.43
CA PHE A 285 -12.06 14.61 28.72
C PHE A 285 -12.93 15.20 27.60
N LEU A 286 -12.54 14.97 26.34
CA LEU A 286 -13.19 15.60 25.19
C LEU A 286 -14.54 14.98 24.86
N VAL A 287 -14.71 13.66 24.98
CA VAL A 287 -15.97 12.99 24.62
C VAL A 287 -17.15 13.49 25.44
N PRO A 288 -17.09 13.61 26.80
CA PRO A 288 -18.17 14.18 27.57
C PRO A 288 -18.49 15.63 27.19
N MET A 289 -17.44 16.44 26.89
CA MET A 289 -17.64 17.86 26.53
C MET A 289 -18.28 18.01 25.15
N ILE A 290 -17.89 17.21 24.18
CA ILE A 290 -18.45 17.24 22.81
C ILE A 290 -19.89 16.74 22.79
N ARG A 291 -20.25 15.77 23.65
CA ARG A 291 -21.60 15.19 23.71
C ARG A 291 -22.65 16.08 24.42
N LYS A 292 -22.26 17.19 25.01
CA LYS A 292 -23.19 18.09 25.70
C LYS A 292 -24.28 18.63 24.78
N ASP A 293 -24.05 18.72 23.49
CA ASP A 293 -25.03 19.15 22.48
C ASP A 293 -25.87 18.01 21.87
N GLY A 294 -25.78 16.78 22.43
CA GLY A 294 -26.59 15.62 22.05
C GLY A 294 -26.09 14.83 20.85
N GLY A 295 -25.04 15.25 20.15
CA GLY A 295 -24.52 14.56 18.97
C GLY A 295 -23.38 13.57 19.26
N PRO A 296 -22.92 12.78 18.23
CA PRO A 296 -21.81 11.85 18.36
C PRO A 296 -20.49 12.58 18.60
N ALA A 297 -19.60 12.03 19.44
CA ALA A 297 -18.30 12.64 19.72
C ALA A 297 -17.30 12.51 18.56
N ILE A 298 -17.44 11.45 17.77
CA ILE A 298 -16.60 11.19 16.59
C ILE A 298 -17.37 11.56 15.33
N PHE A 299 -16.79 12.42 14.54
CA PHE A 299 -17.22 12.74 13.18
C PHE A 299 -16.59 11.75 12.22
N VAL A 300 -17.40 11.21 11.31
CA VAL A 300 -16.98 10.25 10.30
C VAL A 300 -17.38 10.78 8.93
N GLN A 301 -16.42 10.91 8.03
CA GLN A 301 -16.63 11.36 6.66
C GLN A 301 -15.91 10.43 5.68
N GLU A 302 -16.48 10.19 4.52
CA GLU A 302 -15.78 9.51 3.44
C GLU A 302 -14.79 10.46 2.78
N ARG A 303 -13.54 9.98 2.66
CA ARG A 303 -12.45 10.69 2.02
C ARG A 303 -11.80 9.81 0.97
N VAL A 304 -11.13 10.47 0.02
CA VAL A 304 -10.43 9.79 -1.05
C VAL A 304 -8.96 9.65 -0.69
N GLY A 305 -8.48 8.42 -0.71
CA GLY A 305 -7.11 8.02 -0.41
C GLY A 305 -6.31 7.70 -1.67
N LYS A 306 -5.29 6.86 -1.50
CA LYS A 306 -4.36 6.51 -2.58
C LYS A 306 -5.09 5.99 -3.82
N ASN A 307 -4.77 6.60 -4.97
CA ASN A 307 -5.29 6.26 -6.31
C ASN A 307 -6.83 6.27 -6.41
N GLY A 308 -7.52 7.05 -5.57
CA GLY A 308 -8.97 7.18 -5.62
C GLY A 308 -9.73 6.24 -4.66
N ARG A 309 -9.06 5.47 -3.80
CA ARG A 309 -9.72 4.57 -2.84
C ARG A 309 -10.47 5.34 -1.76
N ILE A 310 -11.74 5.03 -1.57
CA ILE A 310 -12.57 5.66 -0.54
C ILE A 310 -12.35 4.97 0.80
N PHE A 311 -12.19 5.76 1.87
CA PHE A 311 -12.07 5.28 3.23
C PHE A 311 -12.82 6.17 4.22
N LYS A 312 -13.18 5.61 5.39
CA LYS A 312 -13.80 6.36 6.49
C LYS A 312 -12.72 7.11 7.26
N PHE A 313 -12.84 8.43 7.29
CA PHE A 313 -11.94 9.36 7.95
C PHE A 313 -12.52 9.77 9.29
N TYR A 314 -11.76 9.69 10.36
CA TYR A 314 -12.23 9.93 11.73
C TYR A 314 -11.64 11.18 12.32
N LYS A 315 -12.49 12.00 12.96
CA LYS A 315 -12.09 13.17 13.75
C LYS A 315 -12.95 13.29 15.02
N PHE A 316 -12.47 13.99 16.03
CA PHE A 316 -13.40 14.51 17.04
C PHE A 316 -14.29 15.58 16.41
N ARG A 317 -15.58 15.54 16.72
CA ARG A 317 -16.53 16.51 16.20
C ARG A 317 -16.25 17.89 16.79
N SER A 318 -15.97 18.84 15.93
CA SER A 318 -15.68 20.24 16.26
C SER A 318 -16.75 21.21 15.77
N MET A 319 -17.74 20.70 15.04
CA MET A 319 -18.82 21.47 14.43
C MET A 319 -20.18 20.98 14.91
N TYR A 320 -21.21 21.81 14.75
CA TYR A 320 -22.61 21.43 15.01
C TYR A 320 -23.03 20.26 14.08
N VAL A 321 -24.13 19.58 14.49
CA VAL A 321 -24.58 18.37 13.76
C VAL A 321 -25.04 18.71 12.33
N ASP A 322 -25.59 19.87 12.12
CA ASP A 322 -26.10 20.41 10.83
C ASP A 322 -25.03 21.10 9.97
N ALA A 323 -23.76 21.00 10.34
CA ALA A 323 -22.65 21.73 9.69
C ALA A 323 -22.48 21.42 8.18
N GLU A 324 -22.75 20.20 7.75
CA GLU A 324 -22.65 19.84 6.33
C GLU A 324 -23.79 20.45 5.49
N GLU A 325 -25.00 20.56 6.04
CA GLU A 325 -26.14 21.22 5.39
C GLU A 325 -25.85 22.69 5.18
N ARG A 326 -25.39 23.38 6.26
CA ARG A 326 -25.01 24.79 6.23
C ARG A 326 -23.82 25.11 5.33
N LYS A 327 -22.96 24.11 5.00
CA LYS A 327 -21.82 24.31 4.11
C LYS A 327 -22.24 24.86 2.76
N LYS A 328 -23.38 24.40 2.20
CA LYS A 328 -23.87 24.83 0.90
C LYS A 328 -24.17 26.33 0.86
N GLU A 329 -24.77 26.87 1.95
CA GLU A 329 -25.10 28.28 2.09
C GLU A 329 -23.85 29.16 2.24
N LEU A 330 -22.79 28.60 2.84
CA LEU A 330 -21.56 29.32 3.13
C LEU A 330 -20.52 29.27 1.98
N MET A 331 -20.81 28.56 0.89
CA MET A 331 -19.88 28.44 -0.24
C MET A 331 -19.48 29.79 -0.86
N ALA A 332 -20.36 30.79 -0.80
CA ALA A 332 -20.06 32.15 -1.26
C ALA A 332 -18.93 32.85 -0.47
N HIS A 333 -18.63 32.38 0.73
CA HIS A 333 -17.62 32.96 1.64
C HIS A 333 -16.32 32.11 1.62
N ASN A 334 -16.18 31.19 0.65
CA ASN A 334 -14.97 30.39 0.52
C ASN A 334 -13.76 31.24 0.16
N THR A 335 -12.69 31.13 0.94
CA THR A 335 -11.42 31.85 0.72
C THR A 335 -10.42 31.06 -0.14
N MET A 336 -10.71 29.82 -0.49
CA MET A 336 -9.85 28.98 -1.31
C MET A 336 -10.34 28.89 -2.75
N SER A 337 -9.40 28.83 -3.69
CA SER A 337 -9.71 28.43 -5.07
C SER A 337 -9.92 26.91 -5.17
N GLY A 338 -10.67 26.48 -6.20
CA GLY A 338 -10.95 25.04 -6.43
C GLY A 338 -11.99 24.48 -5.47
N GLY A 339 -12.03 23.14 -5.36
CA GLY A 339 -13.03 22.41 -4.58
C GLY A 339 -12.86 22.44 -3.06
N MET A 340 -11.73 22.94 -2.56
CA MET A 340 -11.49 23.05 -1.12
C MET A 340 -12.31 24.17 -0.49
N PHE A 341 -12.93 23.89 0.66
CA PHE A 341 -13.66 24.89 1.44
C PHE A 341 -12.85 25.35 2.65
N LYS A 342 -12.66 26.65 2.77
CA LYS A 342 -12.07 27.32 3.93
C LYS A 342 -12.74 28.67 4.14
N MET A 343 -13.04 28.99 5.38
CA MET A 343 -13.65 30.25 5.79
C MET A 343 -13.02 30.70 7.10
N ASP A 344 -12.73 32.00 7.21
CA ASP A 344 -12.35 32.61 8.48
C ASP A 344 -13.63 32.76 9.35
N ASP A 345 -13.53 32.53 10.66
CA ASP A 345 -14.64 32.58 11.61
C ASP A 345 -15.89 31.77 11.21
N ASP A 346 -15.66 30.49 10.88
CA ASP A 346 -16.72 29.58 10.47
C ASP A 346 -17.80 29.40 11.56
N PRO A 347 -19.06 29.84 11.34
CA PRO A 347 -20.13 29.82 12.34
C PRO A 347 -20.60 28.39 12.70
N ARG A 348 -20.16 27.39 11.96
CA ARG A 348 -20.48 25.99 12.22
C ARG A 348 -19.66 25.38 13.35
N ILE A 349 -18.61 26.09 13.81
CA ILE A 349 -17.68 25.57 14.82
C ILE A 349 -18.30 25.82 16.23
N THR A 350 -18.37 24.74 17.02
CA THR A 350 -18.83 24.86 18.42
C THR A 350 -17.78 25.55 19.31
N PRO A 351 -18.16 26.10 20.48
CA PRO A 351 -17.19 26.71 21.41
C PRO A 351 -16.07 25.75 21.81
N ILE A 352 -16.39 24.49 22.12
CA ILE A 352 -15.37 23.45 22.37
C ILE A 352 -14.62 23.11 21.10
N GLY A 353 -15.26 23.17 19.93
CA GLY A 353 -14.66 22.96 18.62
C GLY A 353 -13.55 23.94 18.32
N LYS A 354 -13.70 25.23 18.69
CA LYS A 354 -12.65 26.25 18.57
C LYS A 354 -11.40 25.84 19.35
N PHE A 355 -11.56 25.34 20.57
CA PHE A 355 -10.44 24.87 21.38
C PHE A 355 -9.73 23.65 20.77
N ILE A 356 -10.47 22.60 20.42
CA ILE A 356 -9.88 21.35 19.90
C ILE A 356 -9.23 21.54 18.52
N ARG A 357 -9.77 22.43 17.67
CA ARG A 357 -9.14 22.79 16.37
C ARG A 357 -7.89 23.61 16.57
N LYS A 358 -7.89 24.61 17.47
CA LYS A 358 -6.71 25.42 17.79
C LYS A 358 -5.55 24.58 18.34
N THR A 359 -5.86 23.47 19.01
CA THR A 359 -4.88 22.54 19.57
C THR A 359 -4.62 21.32 18.67
N SER A 360 -5.28 21.22 17.51
CA SER A 360 -5.26 20.07 16.59
C SER A 360 -5.66 18.74 17.25
N LEU A 361 -6.33 18.78 18.40
CA LEU A 361 -6.82 17.59 19.09
C LEU A 361 -7.94 16.90 18.31
N ASP A 362 -8.68 17.63 17.46
CA ASP A 362 -9.70 17.06 16.59
C ASP A 362 -9.14 16.00 15.63
N GLU A 363 -7.86 16.04 15.32
CA GLU A 363 -7.21 15.13 14.37
C GLU A 363 -6.70 13.82 14.99
N LEU A 364 -6.68 13.70 16.33
CA LEU A 364 -6.16 12.51 17.02
C LEU A 364 -6.83 11.18 16.58
N PRO A 365 -8.13 11.08 16.31
CA PRO A 365 -8.73 9.83 15.84
C PRO A 365 -8.19 9.35 14.50
N GLN A 366 -7.53 10.20 13.68
CA GLN A 366 -6.90 9.81 12.42
C GLN A 366 -5.73 8.82 12.63
N PHE A 367 -5.13 8.77 13.83
CA PHE A 367 -4.11 7.74 14.12
C PHE A 367 -4.67 6.32 13.97
N TYR A 368 -5.97 6.11 14.14
CA TYR A 368 -6.63 4.86 13.82
C TYR A 368 -6.63 4.57 12.31
N ASN A 369 -6.83 5.59 11.46
CA ASN A 369 -6.70 5.43 10.01
C ASN A 369 -5.27 5.07 9.60
N VAL A 370 -4.26 5.63 10.29
CA VAL A 370 -2.85 5.29 10.05
C VAL A 370 -2.56 3.85 10.46
N LEU A 371 -3.01 3.43 11.63
CA LEU A 371 -2.83 2.05 12.12
C LEU A 371 -3.47 1.04 11.18
N LYS A 372 -4.68 1.32 10.73
CA LYS A 372 -5.42 0.50 9.75
C LYS A 372 -4.73 0.46 8.38
N GLY A 373 -3.96 1.51 8.02
CA GLY A 373 -3.23 1.61 6.76
C GLY A 373 -3.97 2.38 5.66
N ASP A 374 -5.11 2.99 5.94
CA ASP A 374 -5.81 3.91 5.04
C ASP A 374 -4.99 5.19 4.83
N MET A 375 -4.28 5.63 5.89
CA MET A 375 -3.44 6.81 5.92
C MET A 375 -2.00 6.48 6.36
N SER A 376 -1.14 7.48 6.32
CA SER A 376 0.22 7.51 6.87
C SER A 376 0.32 8.68 7.88
N LEU A 377 1.36 8.71 8.69
CA LEU A 377 1.66 9.89 9.51
C LEU A 377 1.93 11.10 8.61
N VAL A 378 2.74 10.92 7.57
CA VAL A 378 3.11 11.95 6.61
C VAL A 378 2.62 11.57 5.22
N GLY A 379 1.95 12.50 4.54
CA GLY A 379 1.40 12.31 3.21
C GLY A 379 0.64 13.54 2.71
N THR A 380 -0.10 13.38 1.62
CA THR A 380 -0.95 14.44 1.08
C THR A 380 -2.27 14.52 1.86
N ARG A 381 -2.95 15.66 1.85
CA ARG A 381 -4.26 15.78 2.50
C ARG A 381 -5.31 14.97 1.73
N PRO A 382 -6.12 14.10 2.39
CA PRO A 382 -7.18 13.38 1.71
C PRO A 382 -8.34 14.33 1.34
N PRO A 383 -8.72 14.44 0.04
CA PRO A 383 -9.86 15.23 -0.39
C PRO A 383 -11.19 14.59 0.01
N THR A 384 -12.26 15.38 0.01
CA THR A 384 -13.64 14.86 0.00
C THR A 384 -13.97 14.27 -1.36
N LYS A 385 -15.09 13.53 -1.47
CA LYS A 385 -15.57 13.05 -2.76
C LYS A 385 -15.85 14.21 -3.73
N ASP A 386 -16.54 15.25 -3.25
CA ASP A 386 -16.89 16.43 -4.05
C ASP A 386 -15.64 17.17 -4.56
N GLU A 387 -14.59 17.27 -3.71
CA GLU A 387 -13.31 17.83 -4.13
C GLU A 387 -12.65 16.98 -5.22
N TYR A 388 -12.68 15.65 -5.07
CA TYR A 388 -12.05 14.72 -6.01
C TYR A 388 -12.77 14.67 -7.38
N GLU A 389 -14.09 14.82 -7.40
CA GLU A 389 -14.87 14.85 -8.64
C GLU A 389 -14.49 16.03 -9.55
N GLN A 390 -13.91 17.08 -8.99
CA GLN A 390 -13.46 18.26 -9.71
C GLN A 390 -11.98 18.19 -10.14
N TYR A 391 -11.26 17.10 -9.82
CA TYR A 391 -9.82 17.00 -10.12
C TYR A 391 -9.56 16.83 -11.61
N THR A 392 -8.55 17.58 -12.09
CA THR A 392 -7.92 17.32 -13.38
C THR A 392 -6.99 16.09 -13.30
N PRO A 393 -6.57 15.51 -14.43
CA PRO A 393 -5.58 14.42 -14.45
C PRO A 393 -4.29 14.76 -13.68
N GLU A 394 -3.77 15.98 -13.82
CA GLU A 394 -2.56 16.45 -13.15
C GLU A 394 -2.77 16.54 -11.63
N GLN A 395 -3.93 17.03 -11.20
CA GLN A 395 -4.28 17.11 -9.78
C GLN A 395 -4.46 15.72 -9.14
N LYS A 396 -4.87 14.72 -9.91
CA LYS A 396 -4.97 13.33 -9.45
C LYS A 396 -3.62 12.78 -9.00
N ARG A 397 -2.49 13.26 -9.53
CA ARG A 397 -1.14 12.82 -9.17
C ARG A 397 -0.87 12.90 -7.67
N ARG A 398 -1.44 13.88 -6.96
CA ARG A 398 -1.31 13.99 -5.50
C ARG A 398 -1.86 12.79 -4.72
N LEU A 399 -2.70 11.97 -5.35
CA LEU A 399 -3.25 10.74 -4.77
C LEU A 399 -2.42 9.50 -5.07
N SER A 400 -1.31 9.61 -5.80
CA SER A 400 -0.44 8.45 -6.10
C SER A 400 0.28 7.91 -4.86
N PHE A 401 0.29 8.69 -3.76
CA PHE A 401 0.82 8.30 -2.46
C PHE A 401 -0.28 8.22 -1.40
N LYS A 402 -0.02 7.54 -0.25
CA LYS A 402 -1.00 7.50 0.85
C LYS A 402 -1.21 8.89 1.44
N PRO A 403 -2.46 9.26 1.76
CA PRO A 403 -2.72 10.51 2.47
C PRO A 403 -2.13 10.47 3.88
N GLY A 404 -1.78 11.64 4.41
CA GLY A 404 -1.17 11.80 5.72
C GLY A 404 -2.02 12.58 6.71
N ILE A 405 -1.71 12.45 8.00
CA ILE A 405 -2.19 13.35 9.05
C ILE A 405 -1.54 14.73 8.83
N THR A 406 -0.24 14.73 8.51
CA THR A 406 0.52 15.94 8.14
C THR A 406 1.18 15.77 6.78
N GLY A 407 1.65 16.86 6.18
CA GLY A 407 2.29 16.86 4.88
C GLY A 407 3.07 18.13 4.60
N LEU A 408 3.79 18.15 3.48
CA LEU A 408 4.69 19.25 3.14
C LEU A 408 3.95 20.59 3.06
N TRP A 409 2.81 20.66 2.39
CA TRP A 409 2.05 21.91 2.28
C TRP A 409 1.52 22.39 3.64
N GLN A 410 1.16 21.47 4.55
CA GLN A 410 0.64 21.81 5.88
C GLN A 410 1.68 22.47 6.78
N ILE A 411 2.98 22.18 6.54
CA ILE A 411 4.09 22.79 7.29
C ILE A 411 4.74 23.97 6.56
N SER A 412 4.36 24.23 5.29
CA SER A 412 4.97 25.27 4.43
C SER A 412 4.14 26.55 4.33
N GLY A 413 3.07 26.68 5.13
CA GLY A 413 2.23 27.88 5.10
C GLY A 413 0.73 27.60 5.13
N ARG A 414 0.32 26.54 5.82
CA ARG A 414 -1.06 26.01 6.01
C ARG A 414 -2.20 27.01 5.81
N SER A 415 -2.06 28.23 6.37
CA SER A 415 -3.13 29.25 6.36
C SER A 415 -2.95 30.32 5.29
N SER A 416 -1.77 30.50 4.72
CA SER A 416 -1.46 31.55 3.74
C SER A 416 -1.64 31.10 2.29
N ILE A 417 -1.68 29.79 2.03
CA ILE A 417 -1.85 29.27 0.67
C ILE A 417 -3.34 29.20 0.37
N THR A 418 -3.81 30.00 -0.58
CA THR A 418 -5.19 30.08 -1.05
C THR A 418 -5.40 29.49 -2.43
N ASP A 419 -4.33 29.33 -3.22
CA ASP A 419 -4.39 28.66 -4.53
C ASP A 419 -4.24 27.15 -4.38
N PHE A 420 -5.23 26.41 -4.85
CA PHE A 420 -5.24 24.95 -4.82
C PHE A 420 -4.11 24.34 -5.68
N ASN A 421 -3.72 24.99 -6.77
CA ASN A 421 -2.63 24.49 -7.60
C ASN A 421 -1.26 24.57 -6.89
N GLU A 422 -1.06 25.54 -6.02
CA GLU A 422 0.13 25.57 -5.15
C GLU A 422 0.14 24.42 -4.15
N VAL A 423 -1.02 24.08 -3.57
CA VAL A 423 -1.16 22.89 -2.72
C VAL A 423 -0.78 21.64 -3.49
N VAL A 424 -1.28 21.50 -4.72
CA VAL A 424 -0.96 20.35 -5.60
C VAL A 424 0.54 20.28 -5.89
N LYS A 425 1.19 21.41 -6.23
CA LYS A 425 2.64 21.46 -6.48
C LYS A 425 3.44 20.99 -5.27
N LEU A 426 3.09 21.42 -4.06
CA LEU A 426 3.77 21.01 -2.84
C LEU A 426 3.55 19.51 -2.52
N ASP A 427 2.33 19.01 -2.75
CA ASP A 427 2.03 17.59 -2.57
C ASP A 427 2.80 16.73 -3.58
N VAL A 428 2.87 17.15 -4.85
CA VAL A 428 3.63 16.45 -5.89
C VAL A 428 5.14 16.53 -5.60
N ALA A 429 5.66 17.68 -5.18
CA ALA A 429 7.06 17.82 -4.80
C ALA A 429 7.44 16.89 -3.63
N TYR A 430 6.54 16.72 -2.65
CA TYR A 430 6.73 15.74 -1.59
C TYR A 430 6.78 14.31 -2.14
N ILE A 431 5.88 13.95 -3.05
CA ILE A 431 5.82 12.60 -3.65
C ILE A 431 7.08 12.30 -4.44
N ASP A 432 7.53 13.24 -5.27
CA ASP A 432 8.69 13.07 -6.16
C ASP A 432 10.02 13.03 -5.38
N GLY A 433 10.13 13.87 -4.36
CA GLY A 433 11.32 13.93 -3.50
C GLY A 433 11.23 13.10 -2.22
N TRP A 434 10.28 12.17 -2.13
CA TRP A 434 10.06 11.43 -0.89
C TRP A 434 11.24 10.56 -0.48
N THR A 435 11.64 10.73 0.78
CA THR A 435 12.57 9.88 1.51
C THR A 435 12.07 9.70 2.95
N ILE A 436 12.52 8.66 3.64
CA ILE A 436 12.20 8.48 5.06
C ILE A 436 12.67 9.67 5.92
N TRP A 437 13.78 10.30 5.53
CA TRP A 437 14.29 11.51 6.18
C TRP A 437 13.40 12.73 5.98
N SER A 438 12.74 12.85 4.81
CA SER A 438 11.76 13.91 4.57
C SER A 438 10.55 13.76 5.50
N ASP A 439 10.09 12.52 5.75
CA ASP A 439 9.02 12.27 6.71
C ASP A 439 9.42 12.67 8.13
N ILE A 440 10.62 12.28 8.58
CA ILE A 440 11.12 12.65 9.90
C ILE A 440 11.20 14.18 10.04
N LYS A 441 11.71 14.87 9.03
CA LYS A 441 11.78 16.35 9.03
C LYS A 441 10.40 16.98 9.11
N ILE A 442 9.42 16.46 8.35
CA ILE A 442 8.03 16.95 8.36
C ILE A 442 7.40 16.72 9.73
N LEU A 443 7.58 15.53 10.34
CA LEU A 443 7.07 15.23 11.67
C LEU A 443 7.63 16.18 12.74
N LEU A 444 8.94 16.41 12.74
CA LEU A 444 9.58 17.34 13.68
C LEU A 444 9.06 18.78 13.50
N LYS A 445 8.90 19.24 12.26
CA LYS A 445 8.30 20.56 11.98
C LYS A 445 6.84 20.61 12.41
N THR A 446 6.08 19.54 12.20
CA THR A 446 4.66 19.47 12.64
C THR A 446 4.54 19.61 14.15
N ILE A 447 5.38 18.90 14.91
CA ILE A 447 5.39 19.04 16.38
C ILE A 447 5.69 20.49 16.78
N LYS A 448 6.68 21.13 16.14
CA LYS A 448 6.98 22.55 16.38
C LYS A 448 5.77 23.45 16.09
N VAL A 449 5.13 23.28 14.93
CA VAL A 449 3.95 24.08 14.52
C VAL A 449 2.78 23.90 15.49
N VAL A 450 2.51 22.68 15.92
CA VAL A 450 1.43 22.37 16.89
C VAL A 450 1.74 22.99 18.27
N LEU A 451 2.99 22.89 18.75
CA LEU A 451 3.38 23.46 20.05
C LEU A 451 3.41 24.99 20.04
N MET A 452 3.87 25.61 18.94
CA MET A 452 3.96 27.06 18.80
C MET A 452 2.61 27.70 18.40
N LYS A 453 1.59 26.87 18.08
CA LYS A 453 0.26 27.31 17.60
C LYS A 453 0.33 28.19 16.34
N ASP A 454 1.41 28.07 15.55
CA ASP A 454 1.57 28.79 14.30
C ASP A 454 0.56 28.30 13.24
N GLY A 455 -0.29 29.23 12.76
CA GLY A 455 -1.24 28.97 11.67
C GLY A 455 -2.50 28.19 12.05
N ALA A 456 -2.81 27.97 13.34
CA ALA A 456 -4.11 27.48 13.78
C ALA A 456 -5.07 28.65 13.90
N LYS A 457 -5.95 28.83 12.88
CA LYS A 457 -7.11 29.73 12.92
C LYS A 457 -8.39 28.97 13.27
#